data_36c8305662314b618c033ff1fcd6b243
#
_entry.id   36c8305662314b618c033ff1fcd6b243
#
_cell.length_a   1.000
_cell.length_b   1.000
_cell.length_c   1.000
_cell.angle_alpha   90.00
_cell.angle_beta   90.00
_cell.angle_gamma   90.00
#
_symmetry.space_group_name_H-M   'P 1'
#
loop_
_entity.id
_entity.type
_entity.pdbx_description
1 polymer ?
#
loop_
_entity_poly.entity_id
_entity_poly.type
_entity_poly.pdbx_seq_one_letter_code
_entity_poly.pdbx_strand_id
1 'polypeptide(L)'
;MNKLYEEIEYLPEDTDDEYEYYEVDEDAARISLCTLGSINWGAFRNPEDMRRACRILHRSLNNILDYQDFLSIQSKLSNDEIRPLGIGITNLAYWHAKRGFRYGEKDALQDVKTWMEHQAYYLTEASVELAQERGRCKHSDHTWYGKGVFPWERRAKGVNKLADFTPELNWESLRGAMRGYGVRNATQMAIAPVESSSVVINSTNGIEMPMSLISVKESKAGSLTQVVPEYHKLKNKYQLMWEQTDCDGYLKTAAVLAAYVDQSISTNTFYNPAHFPGRKVPTTLIAKNLMQAHAWGLKTFYYSLINKQGSKSVAEDAPLELIDFSEEEDCEACKL
;
A
#
# COMPACT_ATOMS: atom_id res chain seq x y z
N MET A 1 4.28 -24.57 33.78
CA MET A 1 4.20 -24.89 32.34
C MET A 1 2.73 -25.22 32.05
N ASN A 2 1.99 -24.25 31.54
CA ASN A 2 0.62 -24.51 31.06
C ASN A 2 0.72 -24.95 29.61
N LYS A 3 0.51 -26.23 29.37
CA LYS A 3 0.39 -26.79 28.01
C LYS A 3 -0.98 -26.40 27.48
N LEU A 4 -1.04 -25.50 26.53
CA LEU A 4 -2.23 -25.21 25.74
C LEU A 4 -2.28 -26.18 24.58
N TYR A 5 -3.24 -27.08 24.60
CA TYR A 5 -3.62 -27.90 23.45
C TYR A 5 -4.75 -27.17 22.74
N GLU A 6 -4.57 -26.77 21.50
CA GLU A 6 -5.66 -26.32 20.64
C GLU A 6 -5.92 -27.38 19.57
N GLU A 7 -7.15 -27.83 19.48
CA GLU A 7 -7.66 -28.63 18.36
C GLU A 7 -7.72 -27.74 17.11
N ILE A 8 -6.98 -28.12 16.08
CA ILE A 8 -7.14 -27.51 14.75
C ILE A 8 -8.07 -28.41 13.96
N GLU A 9 -9.36 -28.06 13.98
CA GLU A 9 -10.39 -28.74 13.21
C GLU A 9 -10.38 -28.22 11.75
N TYR A 10 -9.57 -28.84 10.90
CA TYR A 10 -9.57 -28.59 9.47
C TYR A 10 -9.37 -29.87 8.68
N LEU A 11 -10.43 -30.66 8.60
CA LEU A 11 -10.55 -31.68 7.55
C LEU A 11 -12.00 -31.73 7.03
N PRO A 12 -12.22 -31.97 5.72
CA PRO A 12 -13.55 -32.29 5.20
C PRO A 12 -14.09 -33.53 5.92
N GLU A 13 -15.40 -33.59 6.14
CA GLU A 13 -16.08 -34.57 6.95
C GLU A 13 -15.90 -36.07 6.57
N ASP A 14 -15.04 -36.42 5.61
CA ASP A 14 -14.92 -37.78 5.03
C ASP A 14 -13.48 -38.34 5.01
N THR A 15 -12.56 -37.91 5.90
CA THR A 15 -11.24 -38.55 5.98
C THR A 15 -11.05 -39.22 7.33
N ASP A 16 -10.78 -40.55 7.30
CA ASP A 16 -10.37 -41.39 8.45
C ASP A 16 -8.90 -41.09 8.88
N ASP A 17 -8.42 -39.86 8.68
CA ASP A 17 -7.03 -39.50 9.02
C ASP A 17 -6.91 -39.14 10.49
N GLU A 18 -5.91 -39.73 11.17
CA GLU A 18 -5.56 -39.44 12.55
C GLU A 18 -5.20 -37.96 12.70
N TYR A 19 -5.84 -37.24 13.63
CA TYR A 19 -5.51 -35.88 13.97
C TYR A 19 -4.10 -35.79 14.57
N GLU A 20 -3.20 -35.05 13.98
CA GLU A 20 -1.94 -34.71 14.58
C GLU A 20 -2.11 -33.54 15.56
N TYR A 21 -1.91 -33.79 16.84
CA TYR A 21 -1.86 -32.74 17.85
C TYR A 21 -0.49 -32.11 17.90
N TYR A 22 -0.42 -30.81 17.70
CA TYR A 22 0.83 -30.06 17.83
C TYR A 22 0.92 -29.40 19.20
N GLU A 23 1.98 -29.70 19.94
CA GLU A 23 2.31 -28.98 21.18
C GLU A 23 2.74 -27.55 20.80
N VAL A 24 2.01 -26.54 21.30
CA VAL A 24 2.36 -25.14 21.05
C VAL A 24 3.56 -24.79 21.95
N ASP A 25 4.72 -24.68 21.33
CA ASP A 25 5.91 -24.13 21.98
C ASP A 25 5.78 -22.59 22.01
N GLU A 26 5.72 -22.00 23.20
CA GLU A 26 5.68 -20.53 23.38
C GLU A 26 6.95 -19.86 22.82
N ASP A 27 8.04 -20.58 22.69
CA ASP A 27 9.29 -20.15 22.09
C ASP A 27 9.33 -20.36 20.56
N ALA A 28 8.27 -20.94 19.97
CA ALA A 28 8.19 -21.16 18.53
C ALA A 28 8.33 -19.86 17.74
N ALA A 29 8.91 -19.95 16.55
CA ALA A 29 8.99 -18.83 15.62
C ALA A 29 7.60 -18.25 15.32
N ARG A 30 7.53 -16.95 15.01
CA ARG A 30 6.31 -16.23 14.63
C ARG A 30 6.31 -15.97 13.13
N ILE A 31 5.16 -16.22 12.48
CA ILE A 31 4.92 -15.85 11.08
C ILE A 31 4.02 -14.63 11.08
N SER A 32 4.56 -13.47 10.75
CA SER A 32 3.77 -12.25 10.68
C SER A 32 3.01 -12.18 9.37
N LEU A 33 1.69 -12.10 9.46
CA LEU A 33 0.78 -11.81 8.36
C LEU A 33 0.34 -10.36 8.47
N CYS A 34 -0.18 -9.81 7.36
CA CYS A 34 -0.67 -8.43 7.35
C CYS A 34 -2.05 -8.38 6.69
N THR A 35 -3.07 -7.99 7.45
CA THR A 35 -4.39 -7.76 6.89
C THR A 35 -4.42 -6.42 6.21
N LEU A 36 -4.67 -6.44 4.88
CA LEU A 36 -4.51 -5.29 4.01
C LEU A 36 -5.81 -4.53 3.77
N GLY A 37 -5.70 -3.23 3.62
CA GLY A 37 -6.76 -2.35 3.16
C GLY A 37 -6.19 -1.09 2.51
N SER A 38 -7.01 -0.31 1.84
CA SER A 38 -6.57 0.94 1.23
C SER A 38 -7.62 2.04 1.32
N ILE A 39 -7.17 3.26 1.51
CA ILE A 39 -7.97 4.48 1.55
C ILE A 39 -8.05 5.08 0.16
N ASN A 40 -9.26 5.28 -0.37
CA ASN A 40 -9.48 5.95 -1.65
C ASN A 40 -9.39 7.47 -1.50
N TRP A 41 -8.23 8.04 -1.79
CA TRP A 41 -8.02 9.48 -1.70
C TRP A 41 -8.94 10.28 -2.62
N GLY A 42 -9.25 9.76 -3.79
CA GLY A 42 -10.13 10.44 -4.74
C GLY A 42 -11.55 10.72 -4.24
N ALA A 43 -11.99 10.04 -3.18
CA ALA A 43 -13.32 10.18 -2.60
C ALA A 43 -13.45 11.35 -1.62
N PHE A 44 -12.34 11.91 -1.11
CA PHE A 44 -12.39 12.91 -0.05
C PHE A 44 -12.50 14.34 -0.57
N ARG A 45 -13.19 15.15 0.22
CA ARG A 45 -13.33 16.59 0.01
C ARG A 45 -12.58 17.39 1.08
N ASN A 46 -12.43 16.81 2.25
CA ASN A 46 -11.81 17.44 3.41
C ASN A 46 -11.17 16.39 4.33
N PRO A 47 -10.30 16.79 5.27
CA PRO A 47 -9.65 15.89 6.21
C PRO A 47 -10.60 15.09 7.12
N GLU A 48 -11.77 15.63 7.46
CA GLU A 48 -12.73 14.94 8.34
C GLU A 48 -13.37 13.73 7.63
N ASP A 49 -13.63 13.83 6.31
CA ASP A 49 -14.08 12.68 5.52
C ASP A 49 -13.02 11.55 5.59
N MET A 50 -11.73 11.89 5.49
CA MET A 50 -10.63 10.94 5.62
C MET A 50 -10.55 10.36 7.04
N ARG A 51 -10.67 11.17 8.08
CA ARG A 51 -10.64 10.72 9.49
C ARG A 51 -11.69 9.65 9.74
N ARG A 52 -12.92 9.90 9.28
CA ARG A 52 -14.01 8.94 9.40
C ARG A 52 -13.71 7.64 8.65
N ALA A 53 -13.19 7.72 7.42
CA ALA A 53 -12.84 6.55 6.63
C ALA A 53 -11.71 5.73 7.29
N CYS A 54 -10.66 6.38 7.76
CA CYS A 54 -9.56 5.75 8.49
C CYS A 54 -10.07 5.00 9.73
N ARG A 55 -10.92 5.63 10.52
CA ARG A 55 -11.49 5.03 11.74
C ARG A 55 -12.34 3.79 11.43
N ILE A 56 -13.19 3.86 10.39
CA ILE A 56 -14.05 2.74 10.00
C ILE A 56 -13.20 1.60 9.44
N LEU A 57 -12.29 1.88 8.52
CA LEU A 57 -11.45 0.85 7.90
C LEU A 57 -10.56 0.17 8.93
N HIS A 58 -9.89 0.95 9.80
CA HIS A 58 -9.02 0.42 10.84
C HIS A 58 -9.79 -0.53 11.77
N ARG A 59 -10.98 -0.15 12.21
CA ARG A 59 -11.85 -0.99 13.05
C ARG A 59 -12.31 -2.25 12.31
N SER A 60 -12.69 -2.13 11.04
CA SER A 60 -13.13 -3.27 10.23
C SER A 60 -12.01 -4.30 10.06
N LEU A 61 -10.80 -3.85 9.70
CA LEU A 61 -9.65 -4.74 9.55
C LEU A 61 -9.24 -5.37 10.89
N ASN A 62 -9.27 -4.58 11.99
CA ASN A 62 -9.02 -5.13 13.32
C ASN A 62 -10.04 -6.23 13.70
N ASN A 63 -11.30 -6.11 13.29
CA ASN A 63 -12.30 -7.16 13.51
C ASN A 63 -12.03 -8.41 12.64
N ILE A 64 -11.54 -8.22 11.40
CA ILE A 64 -11.16 -9.33 10.53
C ILE A 64 -10.04 -10.17 11.16
N LEU A 65 -9.08 -9.53 11.87
CA LEU A 65 -8.03 -10.26 12.59
C LEU A 65 -8.58 -11.26 13.63
N ASP A 66 -9.74 -10.97 14.21
CA ASP A 66 -10.39 -11.83 15.19
C ASP A 66 -11.30 -12.88 14.54
N TYR A 67 -11.67 -12.68 13.28
CA TYR A 67 -12.66 -13.52 12.58
C TYR A 67 -12.03 -14.51 11.59
N GLN A 68 -10.82 -14.26 11.13
CA GLN A 68 -10.14 -15.12 10.15
C GLN A 68 -9.55 -16.38 10.79
N ASP A 69 -9.56 -17.47 10.04
CA ASP A 69 -8.86 -18.70 10.38
C ASP A 69 -7.38 -18.63 9.97
N PHE A 70 -6.52 -19.32 10.71
CA PHE A 70 -5.08 -19.32 10.46
C PHE A 70 -4.61 -20.72 10.08
N LEU A 71 -3.85 -20.81 8.99
CA LEU A 71 -3.28 -22.08 8.51
C LEU A 71 -2.19 -22.65 9.42
N SER A 72 -1.62 -21.84 10.32
CA SER A 72 -0.61 -22.30 11.27
C SER A 72 -0.74 -21.59 12.60
N ILE A 73 -0.37 -22.27 13.65
CA ILE A 73 -0.36 -21.74 15.01
C ILE A 73 0.61 -20.54 15.13
N GLN A 74 1.74 -20.57 14.42
CA GLN A 74 2.73 -19.48 14.41
C GLN A 74 2.13 -18.18 13.85
N SER A 75 1.28 -18.28 12.83
CA SER A 75 0.55 -17.14 12.28
C SER A 75 -0.50 -16.63 13.24
N LYS A 76 -1.26 -17.55 13.89
CA LYS A 76 -2.27 -17.17 14.89
C LYS A 76 -1.63 -16.46 16.08
N LEU A 77 -0.57 -17.02 16.66
CA LEU A 77 0.15 -16.40 17.78
C LEU A 77 0.68 -15.02 17.41
N SER A 78 1.31 -14.89 16.24
CA SER A 78 1.78 -13.59 15.75
C SER A 78 0.62 -12.59 15.63
N ASN A 79 -0.51 -13.02 15.05
CA ASN A 79 -1.69 -12.17 14.93
C ASN A 79 -2.21 -11.69 16.30
N ASP A 80 -2.33 -12.59 17.26
CA ASP A 80 -2.88 -12.28 18.58
C ASP A 80 -1.95 -11.35 19.37
N GLU A 81 -0.64 -11.50 19.20
CA GLU A 81 0.37 -10.72 19.92
C GLU A 81 0.55 -9.31 19.36
N ILE A 82 0.55 -9.13 18.03
CA ILE A 82 0.90 -7.85 17.39
C ILE A 82 -0.24 -7.22 16.57
N ARG A 83 -1.26 -7.99 16.19
CA ARG A 83 -2.43 -7.53 15.43
C ARG A 83 -2.06 -6.67 14.20
N PRO A 84 -1.32 -7.22 13.23
CA PRO A 84 -0.69 -6.44 12.18
C PRO A 84 -1.69 -6.01 11.11
N LEU A 85 -1.71 -4.72 10.79
CA LEU A 85 -2.48 -4.14 9.68
C LEU A 85 -1.55 -3.49 8.67
N GLY A 86 -1.98 -3.48 7.40
CA GLY A 86 -1.32 -2.76 6.32
C GLY A 86 -2.32 -1.91 5.54
N ILE A 87 -2.53 -0.67 5.98
CA ILE A 87 -3.46 0.25 5.35
C ILE A 87 -2.69 1.18 4.41
N GLY A 88 -3.01 1.10 3.13
CA GLY A 88 -2.39 1.88 2.06
C GLY A 88 -3.31 2.94 1.46
N ILE A 89 -3.03 3.27 0.22
CA ILE A 89 -3.69 4.30 -0.57
C ILE A 89 -4.10 3.71 -1.91
N THR A 90 -5.26 4.14 -2.42
CA THR A 90 -5.63 3.94 -3.82
C THR A 90 -6.09 5.26 -4.46
N ASN A 91 -6.05 5.31 -5.78
CA ASN A 91 -6.57 6.43 -6.57
C ASN A 91 -5.71 7.71 -6.56
N LEU A 92 -4.39 7.57 -6.32
CA LEU A 92 -3.50 8.74 -6.27
C LEU A 92 -3.38 9.45 -7.63
N ALA A 93 -3.38 8.71 -8.75
CA ALA A 93 -3.31 9.34 -10.06
C ALA A 93 -4.55 10.19 -10.37
N TYR A 94 -5.74 9.73 -9.98
CA TYR A 94 -6.95 10.55 -10.07
C TYR A 94 -6.89 11.77 -9.13
N TRP A 95 -6.38 11.60 -7.92
CA TRP A 95 -6.16 12.69 -6.98
C TRP A 95 -5.31 13.81 -7.60
N HIS A 96 -4.19 13.45 -8.22
CA HIS A 96 -3.33 14.40 -8.92
C HIS A 96 -4.04 15.05 -10.12
N ALA A 97 -4.65 14.25 -10.98
CA ALA A 97 -5.37 14.76 -12.15
C ALA A 97 -6.49 15.76 -11.79
N LYS A 98 -7.28 15.45 -10.76
CA LYS A 98 -8.36 16.29 -10.25
C LYS A 98 -7.86 17.62 -9.71
N ARG A 99 -6.69 17.64 -9.08
CA ARG A 99 -6.07 18.82 -8.47
C ARG A 99 -5.13 19.56 -9.42
N GLY A 100 -4.86 19.01 -10.59
CA GLY A 100 -3.96 19.58 -11.58
C GLY A 100 -2.49 19.44 -11.23
N PHE A 101 -2.14 18.47 -10.39
CA PHE A 101 -0.78 18.15 -9.99
C PHE A 101 -0.14 17.10 -10.89
N ARG A 102 1.19 17.09 -10.93
CA ARG A 102 1.99 16.07 -11.58
C ARG A 102 2.92 15.40 -10.59
N TYR A 103 3.18 14.11 -10.80
CA TYR A 103 4.10 13.35 -9.94
C TYR A 103 5.48 13.99 -9.89
N GLY A 104 6.03 14.16 -8.70
CA GLY A 104 7.36 14.69 -8.46
C GLY A 104 7.49 16.20 -8.51
N GLU A 105 6.44 16.94 -8.86
CA GLU A 105 6.44 18.41 -8.75
C GLU A 105 6.34 18.85 -7.29
N LYS A 106 6.97 19.97 -6.96
CA LYS A 106 7.10 20.45 -5.58
C LYS A 106 5.75 20.59 -4.86
N ASP A 107 4.78 21.20 -5.52
CA ASP A 107 3.46 21.43 -4.92
C ASP A 107 2.68 20.13 -4.76
N ALA A 108 2.82 19.20 -5.72
CA ALA A 108 2.25 17.87 -5.62
C ALA A 108 2.85 17.05 -4.47
N LEU A 109 4.17 17.14 -4.28
CA LEU A 109 4.87 16.46 -3.18
C LEU A 109 4.46 17.03 -1.82
N GLN A 110 4.27 18.35 -1.72
CA GLN A 110 3.78 18.98 -0.49
C GLN A 110 2.34 18.61 -0.19
N ASP A 111 1.46 18.56 -1.20
CA ASP A 111 0.09 18.11 -1.05
C ASP A 111 0.02 16.64 -0.60
N VAL A 112 0.82 15.77 -1.21
CA VAL A 112 0.94 14.35 -0.80
C VAL A 112 1.43 14.24 0.65
N LYS A 113 2.43 15.04 1.05
CA LYS A 113 2.91 15.08 2.45
C LYS A 113 1.77 15.43 3.40
N THR A 114 1.05 16.51 3.13
CA THR A 114 -0.04 16.98 4.01
C THR A 114 -1.13 15.90 4.16
N TRP A 115 -1.60 15.33 3.06
CA TRP A 115 -2.66 14.31 3.13
C TRP A 115 -2.19 12.99 3.71
N MET A 116 -0.92 12.63 3.50
CA MET A 116 -0.34 11.44 4.12
C MET A 116 -0.13 11.63 5.63
N GLU A 117 0.22 12.84 6.07
CA GLU A 117 0.24 13.18 7.49
C GLU A 117 -1.13 12.99 8.13
N HIS A 118 -2.20 13.48 7.49
CA HIS A 118 -3.57 13.28 7.98
C HIS A 118 -3.93 11.80 8.08
N GLN A 119 -3.64 11.00 7.04
CA GLN A 119 -3.93 9.56 7.06
C GLN A 119 -3.17 8.85 8.19
N ALA A 120 -1.87 9.10 8.32
CA ALA A 120 -1.05 8.47 9.36
C ALA A 120 -1.51 8.86 10.77
N TYR A 121 -1.86 10.14 10.97
CA TYR A 121 -2.39 10.62 12.23
C TYR A 121 -3.71 9.93 12.57
N TYR A 122 -4.68 9.91 11.66
CA TYR A 122 -6.01 9.34 11.91
C TYR A 122 -6.00 7.82 12.06
N LEU A 123 -5.12 7.11 11.39
CA LEU A 123 -4.95 5.67 11.60
C LEU A 123 -4.34 5.38 12.97
N THR A 124 -3.34 6.17 13.40
CA THR A 124 -2.75 6.04 14.73
C THR A 124 -3.78 6.41 15.82
N GLU A 125 -4.55 7.47 15.63
CA GLU A 125 -5.65 7.87 16.51
C GLU A 125 -6.67 6.72 16.65
N ALA A 126 -7.09 6.10 15.54
CA ALA A 126 -8.01 4.97 15.55
C ALA A 126 -7.45 3.74 16.28
N SER A 127 -6.15 3.48 16.17
CA SER A 127 -5.48 2.39 16.90
C SER A 127 -5.45 2.66 18.41
N VAL A 128 -5.21 3.90 18.82
CA VAL A 128 -5.23 4.30 20.22
C VAL A 128 -6.66 4.26 20.80
N GLU A 129 -7.66 4.72 20.05
CA GLU A 129 -9.08 4.59 20.44
C GLU A 129 -9.48 3.13 20.66
N LEU A 130 -9.08 2.23 19.73
CA LEU A 130 -9.33 0.81 19.88
C LEU A 130 -8.56 0.18 21.05
N ALA A 131 -7.35 0.65 21.32
CA ALA A 131 -6.60 0.22 22.50
C ALA A 131 -7.30 0.62 23.79
N GLN A 132 -7.89 1.82 23.85
CA GLN A 132 -8.69 2.27 24.99
C GLN A 132 -9.97 1.44 25.17
N GLU A 133 -10.63 1.06 24.06
CA GLU A 133 -11.88 0.28 24.10
C GLU A 133 -11.66 -1.21 24.42
N ARG A 134 -10.59 -1.81 23.88
CA ARG A 134 -10.41 -3.27 23.80
C ARG A 134 -9.06 -3.77 24.32
N GLY A 135 -8.25 -2.87 24.88
CA GLY A 135 -6.88 -3.16 25.27
C GLY A 135 -5.88 -3.04 24.12
N ARG A 136 -4.65 -2.73 24.46
CA ARG A 136 -3.51 -2.66 23.53
C ARG A 136 -3.06 -4.05 23.10
N CYS A 137 -2.33 -4.20 21.98
CA CYS A 137 -1.72 -5.47 21.62
C CYS A 137 -0.64 -5.86 22.62
N LYS A 138 -0.34 -7.17 22.73
CA LYS A 138 0.60 -7.73 23.72
C LYS A 138 1.98 -7.07 23.64
N HIS A 139 2.48 -6.81 22.43
CA HIS A 139 3.79 -6.23 22.20
C HIS A 139 3.78 -4.71 21.92
N SER A 140 2.71 -4.01 22.27
CA SER A 140 2.59 -2.55 22.08
C SER A 140 3.83 -1.80 22.56
N ASP A 141 4.32 -2.09 23.79
CA ASP A 141 5.45 -1.39 24.40
C ASP A 141 6.80 -1.64 23.70
N HIS A 142 6.91 -2.71 22.91
CA HIS A 142 8.09 -3.03 22.13
C HIS A 142 8.11 -2.32 20.77
N THR A 143 6.98 -1.77 20.32
CA THR A 143 6.89 -1.05 19.06
C THR A 143 7.48 0.36 19.16
N TRP A 144 7.74 1.00 18.02
CA TRP A 144 8.11 2.41 18.01
C TRP A 144 6.95 3.29 18.48
N TYR A 145 5.71 2.93 18.18
CA TYR A 145 4.52 3.60 18.71
C TYR A 145 4.50 3.54 20.24
N GLY A 146 4.69 2.39 20.83
CA GLY A 146 4.74 2.23 22.29
C GLY A 146 5.88 3.03 22.94
N LYS A 147 6.98 3.24 22.22
CA LYS A 147 8.08 4.14 22.64
C LYS A 147 7.77 5.62 22.39
N GLY A 148 6.61 5.95 21.89
CA GLY A 148 6.20 7.31 21.57
C GLY A 148 6.85 7.89 20.33
N VAL A 149 7.27 7.08 19.36
CA VAL A 149 7.96 7.50 18.14
C VAL A 149 7.13 7.17 16.93
N PHE A 150 6.83 8.18 16.12
CA PHE A 150 6.07 8.03 14.89
C PHE A 150 6.98 7.73 13.69
N PRO A 151 6.48 7.05 12.62
CA PRO A 151 7.28 6.74 11.44
C PRO A 151 7.96 7.95 10.82
N TRP A 152 7.26 9.08 10.70
CA TRP A 152 7.77 10.29 10.07
C TRP A 152 8.95 10.94 10.83
N GLU A 153 9.08 10.71 12.12
CA GLU A 153 10.23 11.18 12.92
C GLU A 153 11.50 10.39 12.60
N ARG A 154 11.34 9.17 12.08
CA ARG A 154 12.43 8.25 11.70
C ARG A 154 12.74 8.26 10.20
N ARG A 155 12.10 9.16 9.44
CA ARG A 155 12.32 9.24 8.00
C ARG A 155 13.77 9.51 7.63
N ALA A 156 14.19 9.05 6.47
CA ALA A 156 15.50 9.36 5.94
C ALA A 156 15.67 10.86 5.72
N LYS A 157 16.82 11.43 6.09
CA LYS A 157 17.09 12.87 5.94
C LYS A 157 17.01 13.34 4.49
N GLY A 158 17.27 12.46 3.52
CA GLY A 158 17.23 12.76 2.10
C GLY A 158 15.85 13.23 1.61
N VAL A 159 14.76 12.71 2.21
CA VAL A 159 13.39 13.07 1.82
C VAL A 159 13.02 14.52 2.17
N ASN A 160 13.70 15.13 3.13
CA ASN A 160 13.46 16.53 3.52
C ASN A 160 13.75 17.53 2.39
N LYS A 161 14.44 17.10 1.32
CA LYS A 161 14.65 17.90 0.13
C LYS A 161 13.45 17.93 -0.81
N LEU A 162 12.50 17.00 -0.61
CA LEU A 162 11.34 16.79 -1.47
C LEU A 162 10.09 17.53 -0.98
N ALA A 163 9.90 17.65 0.33
CA ALA A 163 8.77 18.34 0.94
C ALA A 163 9.17 18.90 2.32
N ASP A 164 8.36 19.82 2.84
CA ASP A 164 8.46 20.30 4.22
C ASP A 164 7.69 19.37 5.16
N PHE A 165 8.41 18.73 6.06
CA PHE A 165 7.87 17.82 7.06
C PHE A 165 7.56 18.47 8.40
N THR A 166 7.45 19.81 8.45
CA THR A 166 6.92 20.48 9.63
C THR A 166 5.52 19.93 9.93
N PRO A 167 5.26 19.43 11.15
CA PRO A 167 3.96 18.87 11.50
C PRO A 167 2.84 19.90 11.43
N GLU A 168 1.72 19.52 10.81
CA GLU A 168 0.50 20.34 10.74
C GLU A 168 -0.53 19.93 11.79
N LEU A 169 -0.44 18.70 12.30
CA LEU A 169 -1.35 18.13 13.30
C LEU A 169 -0.70 18.05 14.69
N ASN A 170 -1.55 17.93 15.70
CA ASN A 170 -1.09 17.88 17.09
C ASN A 170 -0.62 16.47 17.50
N TRP A 171 0.53 16.07 16.99
CA TRP A 171 1.18 14.79 17.28
C TRP A 171 1.52 14.61 18.77
N GLU A 172 1.77 15.69 19.51
CA GLU A 172 2.09 15.60 20.93
C GLU A 172 0.88 15.16 21.77
N SER A 173 -0.32 15.65 21.43
CA SER A 173 -1.56 15.17 22.07
C SER A 173 -1.77 13.67 21.80
N LEU A 174 -1.57 13.25 20.55
CA LEU A 174 -1.69 11.83 20.17
C LEU A 174 -0.61 10.98 20.87
N ARG A 175 0.63 11.48 20.99
CA ARG A 175 1.72 10.83 21.74
C ARG A 175 1.35 10.64 23.21
N GLY A 176 0.72 11.65 23.84
CA GLY A 176 0.23 11.56 25.21
C GLY A 176 -0.80 10.45 25.38
N ALA A 177 -1.80 10.39 24.49
CA ALA A 177 -2.81 9.34 24.50
C ALA A 177 -2.20 7.95 24.25
N MET A 178 -1.27 7.84 23.30
CA MET A 178 -0.57 6.61 22.96
C MET A 178 0.29 6.07 24.13
N ARG A 179 0.93 6.95 24.91
CA ARG A 179 1.65 6.56 26.14
C ARG A 179 0.71 6.04 27.22
N GLY A 180 -0.50 6.60 27.32
CA GLY A 180 -1.49 6.18 28.31
C GLY A 180 -2.16 4.85 27.97
N TYR A 181 -2.62 4.69 26.73
CA TYR A 181 -3.44 3.55 26.30
C TYR A 181 -2.68 2.50 25.47
N GLY A 182 -1.51 2.84 24.92
CA GLY A 182 -0.80 2.03 23.93
C GLY A 182 -1.47 2.10 22.56
N VAL A 183 -1.11 1.14 21.68
CA VAL A 183 -1.73 0.93 20.36
C VAL A 183 -2.38 -0.44 20.28
N ARG A 184 -3.51 -0.54 19.61
CA ARG A 184 -4.19 -1.81 19.35
C ARG A 184 -3.44 -2.69 18.34
N ASN A 185 -2.75 -2.05 17.40
CA ASN A 185 -2.08 -2.71 16.27
C ASN A 185 -0.62 -2.27 16.24
N ALA A 186 0.30 -3.22 16.28
CA ALA A 186 1.75 -2.97 16.29
C ALA A 186 2.25 -2.35 14.98
N THR A 187 1.61 -2.70 13.85
CA THR A 187 1.80 -2.10 12.54
C THR A 187 0.45 -1.65 11.98
N GLN A 188 0.44 -0.57 11.21
CA GLN A 188 -0.79 0.06 10.75
C GLN A 188 -0.80 0.36 9.26
N MET A 189 0.35 0.67 8.67
CA MET A 189 0.44 1.18 7.31
C MET A 189 1.42 0.40 6.46
N ALA A 190 0.91 -0.05 5.30
CA ALA A 190 1.69 -0.54 4.18
C ALA A 190 0.99 -0.11 2.89
N ILE A 191 1.74 0.24 1.85
CA ILE A 191 1.15 0.49 0.54
C ILE A 191 1.43 -0.73 -0.33
N ALA A 192 0.43 -1.60 -0.38
CA ALA A 192 0.41 -2.81 -1.17
C ALA A 192 -0.22 -2.57 -2.56
N PRO A 193 -0.02 -3.46 -3.54
CA PRO A 193 -0.78 -3.44 -4.78
C PRO A 193 -2.28 -3.59 -4.51
N VAL A 194 -3.10 -2.83 -5.25
CA VAL A 194 -4.57 -2.82 -5.08
C VAL A 194 -5.29 -3.02 -6.42
N GLU A 195 -4.72 -3.80 -7.30
CA GLU A 195 -5.21 -3.99 -8.67
C GLU A 195 -6.66 -4.46 -8.74
N SER A 196 -7.03 -5.49 -7.97
CA SER A 196 -8.40 -5.99 -7.93
C SER A 196 -9.34 -5.02 -7.21
N SER A 197 -8.96 -4.52 -6.04
CA SER A 197 -9.79 -3.61 -5.25
C SER A 197 -10.04 -2.29 -5.97
N SER A 198 -9.06 -1.78 -6.73
CA SER A 198 -9.22 -0.55 -7.52
C SER A 198 -10.26 -0.70 -8.63
N VAL A 199 -10.37 -1.90 -9.22
CA VAL A 199 -11.39 -2.20 -10.24
C VAL A 199 -12.79 -2.14 -9.64
N VAL A 200 -12.99 -2.78 -8.48
CA VAL A 200 -14.31 -2.83 -7.82
C VAL A 200 -14.87 -1.43 -7.53
N ILE A 201 -14.03 -0.48 -7.16
CA ILE A 201 -14.44 0.89 -6.83
C ILE A 201 -14.22 1.89 -7.97
N ASN A 202 -13.86 1.41 -9.16
CA ASN A 202 -13.52 2.23 -10.33
C ASN A 202 -12.52 3.35 -10.00
N SER A 203 -11.37 2.98 -9.45
CA SER A 203 -10.28 3.89 -9.10
C SER A 203 -9.01 3.57 -9.88
N THR A 204 -8.05 4.49 -9.90
CA THR A 204 -6.70 4.17 -10.38
C THR A 204 -5.97 3.30 -9.35
N ASN A 205 -5.08 2.42 -9.83
CA ASN A 205 -4.36 1.47 -8.99
C ASN A 205 -3.39 2.18 -8.04
N GLY A 206 -3.57 1.97 -6.75
CA GLY A 206 -2.65 2.39 -5.70
C GLY A 206 -2.15 3.82 -5.83
N ILE A 207 -0.84 3.95 -5.82
CA ILE A 207 -0.11 5.21 -5.95
C ILE A 207 0.50 5.41 -7.34
N GLU A 208 0.26 4.49 -8.27
CA GLU A 208 0.89 4.45 -9.57
C GLU A 208 0.19 5.33 -10.60
N MET A 209 0.97 5.74 -11.60
CA MET A 209 0.41 6.31 -12.82
C MET A 209 -0.30 5.21 -13.60
N PRO A 210 -1.48 5.45 -14.19
CA PRO A 210 -2.11 4.46 -15.07
C PRO A 210 -1.25 4.21 -16.32
N MET A 211 -1.25 2.97 -16.79
CA MET A 211 -0.55 2.62 -18.03
C MET A 211 -1.25 3.20 -19.26
N SER A 212 -2.60 3.27 -19.21
CA SER A 212 -3.46 3.85 -20.22
C SER A 212 -4.70 4.47 -19.58
N LEU A 213 -5.40 5.33 -20.30
CA LEU A 213 -6.66 5.94 -19.84
C LEU A 213 -7.83 4.94 -19.82
N ILE A 214 -7.75 3.93 -20.70
CA ILE A 214 -8.71 2.83 -20.82
C ILE A 214 -7.89 1.55 -20.81
N SER A 215 -8.24 0.61 -19.96
CA SER A 215 -7.62 -0.70 -19.86
C SER A 215 -8.67 -1.80 -19.94
N VAL A 216 -8.35 -2.89 -20.62
CA VAL A 216 -9.17 -4.10 -20.66
C VAL A 216 -8.46 -5.15 -19.83
N LYS A 217 -9.14 -5.68 -18.83
CA LYS A 217 -8.65 -6.78 -17.98
C LYS A 217 -9.43 -8.03 -18.34
N GLU A 218 -8.74 -9.05 -18.79
CA GLU A 218 -9.33 -10.34 -19.06
C GLU A 218 -9.22 -11.26 -17.85
N SER A 219 -10.28 -11.99 -17.57
CA SER A 219 -10.33 -13.00 -16.52
C SER A 219 -11.11 -14.22 -17.02
N LYS A 220 -11.04 -15.33 -16.31
CA LYS A 220 -11.87 -16.52 -16.60
C LYS A 220 -13.39 -16.23 -16.63
N ALA A 221 -13.81 -15.14 -15.97
CA ALA A 221 -15.20 -14.70 -15.91
C ALA A 221 -15.59 -13.71 -17.05
N GLY A 222 -14.65 -13.33 -17.92
CA GLY A 222 -14.87 -12.39 -19.01
C GLY A 222 -13.92 -11.20 -19.00
N SER A 223 -14.06 -10.32 -19.99
CA SER A 223 -13.28 -9.10 -20.08
C SER A 223 -13.98 -7.93 -19.37
N LEU A 224 -13.21 -7.14 -18.63
CA LEU A 224 -13.67 -5.93 -17.95
C LEU A 224 -12.92 -4.71 -18.48
N THR A 225 -13.65 -3.78 -19.06
CA THR A 225 -13.10 -2.49 -19.46
C THR A 225 -13.12 -1.51 -18.28
N GLN A 226 -11.96 -1.03 -17.88
CA GLN A 226 -11.80 -0.02 -16.85
C GLN A 226 -11.36 1.29 -17.47
N VAL A 227 -12.06 2.37 -17.15
CA VAL A 227 -11.77 3.73 -17.60
C VAL A 227 -11.35 4.56 -16.39
N VAL A 228 -10.30 5.37 -16.52
CA VAL A 228 -9.87 6.25 -15.42
C VAL A 228 -11.03 7.16 -14.96
N PRO A 229 -11.13 7.46 -13.65
CA PRO A 229 -12.20 8.31 -13.12
C PRO A 229 -12.29 9.66 -13.82
N GLU A 230 -13.50 10.15 -14.04
CA GLU A 230 -13.80 11.41 -14.73
C GLU A 230 -13.08 11.59 -16.08
N TYR A 231 -12.97 10.53 -16.87
CA TYR A 231 -12.25 10.49 -18.15
C TYR A 231 -12.54 11.70 -19.04
N HIS A 232 -13.82 12.01 -19.29
CA HIS A 232 -14.20 13.10 -20.20
C HIS A 232 -13.68 14.48 -19.77
N LYS A 233 -13.50 14.70 -18.45
CA LYS A 233 -13.02 15.97 -17.89
C LYS A 233 -11.51 16.01 -17.68
N LEU A 234 -10.92 14.85 -17.34
CA LEU A 234 -9.57 14.79 -16.82
C LEU A 234 -8.58 14.03 -17.70
N LYS A 235 -8.98 13.47 -18.83
CA LYS A 235 -8.12 12.68 -19.71
C LYS A 235 -6.77 13.35 -20.03
N ASN A 236 -6.77 14.67 -20.26
CA ASN A 236 -5.55 15.43 -20.57
C ASN A 236 -4.74 15.86 -19.30
N LYS A 237 -5.23 15.52 -18.12
CA LYS A 237 -4.55 15.83 -16.83
C LYS A 237 -3.88 14.62 -16.21
N TYR A 238 -4.26 13.41 -16.62
CA TYR A 238 -3.56 12.22 -16.18
C TYR A 238 -2.15 12.16 -16.74
N GLN A 239 -1.20 11.74 -15.94
CA GLN A 239 0.10 11.31 -16.40
C GLN A 239 0.07 9.80 -16.62
N LEU A 240 0.46 9.35 -17.81
CA LEU A 240 0.55 7.95 -18.12
C LEU A 240 1.97 7.44 -17.86
N MET A 241 2.06 6.23 -17.32
CA MET A 241 3.33 5.59 -16.95
C MET A 241 4.32 5.54 -18.12
N TRP A 242 3.83 5.09 -19.28
CA TRP A 242 4.68 4.86 -20.46
C TRP A 242 5.05 6.14 -21.22
N GLU A 243 4.46 7.27 -20.89
CA GLU A 243 4.84 8.58 -21.45
C GLU A 243 6.00 9.22 -20.70
N GLN A 244 6.34 8.71 -19.51
CA GLN A 244 7.44 9.24 -18.72
C GLN A 244 8.78 8.73 -19.24
N THR A 245 9.80 9.60 -19.25
CA THR A 245 11.18 9.25 -19.65
C THR A 245 11.89 8.43 -18.56
N ASP A 246 11.49 8.60 -17.30
CA ASP A 246 11.96 7.80 -16.16
C ASP A 246 10.91 7.77 -15.05
N CYS A 247 11.17 7.01 -13.99
CA CYS A 247 10.29 6.90 -12.84
C CYS A 247 10.62 7.90 -11.71
N ASP A 248 11.47 8.91 -11.91
CA ASP A 248 11.95 9.85 -10.88
C ASP A 248 10.79 10.54 -10.15
N GLY A 249 9.81 11.08 -10.88
CA GLY A 249 8.66 11.77 -10.29
C GLY A 249 7.80 10.86 -9.39
N TYR A 250 7.60 9.62 -9.84
CA TYR A 250 6.89 8.60 -9.07
C TYR A 250 7.68 8.20 -7.83
N LEU A 251 8.99 7.96 -7.95
CA LEU A 251 9.85 7.59 -6.82
C LEU A 251 9.92 8.70 -5.76
N LYS A 252 9.96 9.98 -6.15
CA LYS A 252 9.86 11.11 -5.22
C LYS A 252 8.54 11.10 -4.46
N THR A 253 7.44 10.87 -5.16
CA THR A 253 6.11 10.78 -4.54
C THR A 253 6.03 9.59 -3.58
N ALA A 254 6.50 8.42 -3.98
CA ALA A 254 6.57 7.23 -3.13
C ALA A 254 7.47 7.46 -1.88
N ALA A 255 8.58 8.19 -2.02
CA ALA A 255 9.47 8.50 -0.91
C ALA A 255 8.81 9.43 0.14
N VAL A 256 8.04 10.43 -0.31
CA VAL A 256 7.27 11.30 0.60
C VAL A 256 6.22 10.48 1.36
N LEU A 257 5.51 9.57 0.68
CA LEU A 257 4.56 8.66 1.32
C LEU A 257 5.26 7.73 2.32
N ALA A 258 6.41 7.17 1.95
CA ALA A 258 7.18 6.23 2.78
C ALA A 258 7.64 6.83 4.12
N ALA A 259 7.77 8.16 4.21
CA ALA A 259 8.11 8.83 5.46
C ALA A 259 7.09 8.58 6.58
N TYR A 260 5.83 8.33 6.23
CA TYR A 260 4.74 8.10 7.19
C TYR A 260 4.34 6.63 7.33
N VAL A 261 4.90 5.73 6.50
CA VAL A 261 4.58 4.30 6.50
C VAL A 261 5.50 3.54 7.47
N ASP A 262 4.92 2.82 8.40
CA ASP A 262 5.69 2.04 9.38
C ASP A 262 6.30 0.76 8.77
N GLN A 263 5.62 0.13 7.83
CA GLN A 263 6.12 -1.05 7.12
C GLN A 263 6.83 -0.64 5.82
N SER A 264 6.28 -0.97 4.65
CA SER A 264 6.91 -0.64 3.37
C SER A 264 5.88 -0.29 2.30
N ILE A 265 6.38 0.10 1.13
CA ILE A 265 5.63 0.37 -0.08
C ILE A 265 6.08 -0.58 -1.16
N SER A 266 5.16 -1.27 -1.83
CA SER A 266 5.43 -2.05 -3.04
C SER A 266 5.69 -1.08 -4.19
N THR A 267 6.95 -0.64 -4.31
CA THR A 267 7.36 0.40 -5.23
C THR A 267 7.89 -0.21 -6.52
N ASN A 268 7.20 0.03 -7.63
CA ASN A 268 7.66 -0.38 -8.94
C ASN A 268 8.61 0.64 -9.56
N THR A 269 9.58 0.19 -10.33
CA THR A 269 10.27 1.03 -11.30
C THR A 269 9.70 0.73 -12.69
N PHE A 270 9.74 1.71 -13.58
CA PHE A 270 9.22 1.52 -14.93
C PHE A 270 10.05 2.29 -15.95
N TYR A 271 10.24 1.68 -17.11
CA TYR A 271 11.04 2.25 -18.20
C TYR A 271 10.39 1.94 -19.55
N ASN A 272 10.32 2.96 -20.40
CA ASN A 272 9.89 2.78 -21.79
C ASN A 272 11.10 2.90 -22.74
N PRO A 273 11.58 1.78 -23.32
CA PRO A 273 12.70 1.80 -24.24
C PRO A 273 12.52 2.71 -25.45
N ALA A 274 11.26 3.02 -25.84
CA ALA A 274 10.98 3.91 -26.96
C ALA A 274 11.52 5.35 -26.78
N HIS A 275 11.75 5.77 -25.55
CA HIS A 275 12.31 7.09 -25.23
C HIS A 275 13.84 7.18 -25.36
N PHE A 276 14.52 6.06 -25.66
CA PHE A 276 15.99 6.01 -25.65
C PHE A 276 16.54 5.60 -27.04
N PRO A 277 17.74 6.12 -27.41
CA PRO A 277 18.42 5.71 -28.63
C PRO A 277 18.61 4.19 -28.70
N GLY A 278 18.33 3.60 -29.86
CA GLY A 278 18.41 2.15 -30.04
C GLY A 278 17.45 1.34 -29.17
N ARG A 279 16.43 1.97 -28.58
CA ARG A 279 15.47 1.34 -27.65
C ARG A 279 16.16 0.61 -26.48
N LYS A 280 17.24 1.17 -25.97
CA LYS A 280 18.00 0.62 -24.85
C LYS A 280 17.98 1.58 -23.69
N VAL A 281 17.41 1.15 -22.56
CA VAL A 281 17.41 1.93 -21.32
C VAL A 281 18.84 1.95 -20.76
N PRO A 282 19.42 3.14 -20.50
CA PRO A 282 20.76 3.24 -19.92
C PRO A 282 20.80 2.62 -18.50
N THR A 283 21.72 1.71 -18.23
CA THR A 283 21.91 1.12 -16.91
C THR A 283 22.25 2.17 -15.84
N THR A 284 22.92 3.25 -16.23
CA THR A 284 23.22 4.40 -15.37
C THR A 284 21.96 5.11 -14.88
N LEU A 285 20.89 5.17 -15.70
CA LEU A 285 19.60 5.72 -15.29
C LEU A 285 18.94 4.83 -14.23
N ILE A 286 18.94 3.50 -14.47
CA ILE A 286 18.39 2.52 -13.52
C ILE A 286 19.13 2.63 -12.19
N ALA A 287 20.47 2.60 -12.21
CA ALA A 287 21.29 2.74 -11.01
C ALA A 287 21.03 4.06 -10.28
N LYS A 288 20.93 5.18 -11.01
CA LYS A 288 20.59 6.48 -10.44
C LYS A 288 19.25 6.44 -9.70
N ASN A 289 18.21 5.92 -10.32
CA ASN A 289 16.87 5.84 -9.71
C ASN A 289 16.88 5.00 -8.44
N LEU A 290 17.55 3.84 -8.44
CA LEU A 290 17.66 2.98 -7.26
C LEU A 290 18.42 3.66 -6.12
N MET A 291 19.57 4.29 -6.41
CA MET A 291 20.37 4.99 -5.41
C MET A 291 19.63 6.21 -4.81
N GLN A 292 18.94 6.97 -5.64
CA GLN A 292 18.16 8.12 -5.18
C GLN A 292 16.98 7.69 -4.31
N ALA A 293 16.23 6.68 -4.74
CA ALA A 293 15.12 6.14 -3.98
C ALA A 293 15.56 5.63 -2.59
N HIS A 294 16.69 4.92 -2.52
CA HIS A 294 17.29 4.52 -1.26
C HIS A 294 17.68 5.74 -0.39
N ALA A 295 18.33 6.74 -0.98
CA ALA A 295 18.73 7.96 -0.27
C ALA A 295 17.53 8.76 0.27
N TRP A 296 16.37 8.67 -0.38
CA TRP A 296 15.11 9.26 0.09
C TRP A 296 14.36 8.40 1.11
N GLY A 297 14.82 7.15 1.36
CA GLY A 297 14.28 6.29 2.41
C GLY A 297 13.28 5.25 1.95
N LEU A 298 13.19 4.96 0.66
CA LEU A 298 12.45 3.80 0.18
C LEU A 298 13.15 2.52 0.65
N LYS A 299 12.41 1.64 1.31
CA LYS A 299 12.97 0.44 1.97
C LYS A 299 13.14 -0.73 1.00
N THR A 300 12.30 -0.81 -0.03
CA THR A 300 12.26 -1.93 -0.97
C THR A 300 11.70 -1.50 -2.33
N PHE A 301 11.99 -2.31 -3.33
CA PHE A 301 11.35 -2.29 -4.65
C PHE A 301 10.57 -3.59 -4.84
N TYR A 302 9.59 -3.56 -5.76
CA TYR A 302 8.75 -4.70 -6.09
C TYR A 302 9.05 -5.19 -7.51
N TYR A 303 8.47 -4.58 -8.53
CA TYR A 303 8.76 -4.92 -9.93
C TYR A 303 9.58 -3.84 -10.63
N SER A 304 10.26 -4.25 -11.71
CA SER A 304 10.84 -3.35 -12.71
C SER A 304 10.13 -3.57 -14.03
N LEU A 305 9.22 -2.67 -14.38
CA LEU A 305 8.37 -2.78 -15.55
C LEU A 305 9.08 -2.20 -16.78
N ILE A 306 9.06 -2.93 -17.87
CA ILE A 306 9.63 -2.50 -19.16
C ILE A 306 8.55 -2.58 -20.22
N ASN A 307 8.27 -1.47 -20.92
CA ASN A 307 7.34 -1.48 -22.04
C ASN A 307 7.96 -2.18 -23.25
N LYS A 308 7.66 -3.46 -23.44
CA LYS A 308 8.19 -4.27 -24.56
C LYS A 308 7.60 -3.86 -25.91
N GLN A 309 6.40 -3.34 -25.96
CA GLN A 309 5.70 -3.02 -27.23
C GLN A 309 6.07 -1.64 -27.80
N GLY A 310 6.80 -0.81 -27.06
CA GLY A 310 7.08 0.58 -27.39
C GLY A 310 5.75 1.35 -27.48
N SER A 311 5.49 2.29 -26.56
CA SER A 311 4.20 2.97 -26.46
C SER A 311 3.69 3.42 -27.82
N LYS A 312 2.69 2.73 -28.34
CA LYS A 312 1.65 3.42 -29.06
C LYS A 312 0.68 3.83 -27.97
N SER A 313 0.66 5.13 -27.64
CA SER A 313 -0.57 5.70 -27.10
C SER A 313 -1.66 5.19 -28.05
N VAL A 314 -2.68 4.53 -27.49
CA VAL A 314 -3.87 4.21 -28.28
C VAL A 314 -4.40 5.58 -28.67
N ALA A 315 -4.19 5.98 -29.93
CA ALA A 315 -4.78 7.19 -30.47
C ALA A 315 -6.29 7.03 -30.29
N GLU A 316 -6.97 8.10 -29.92
CA GLU A 316 -8.39 8.13 -29.56
C GLU A 316 -9.34 7.56 -30.64
N ASP A 317 -8.84 7.21 -31.82
CA ASP A 317 -9.60 6.76 -33.00
C ASP A 317 -9.23 5.38 -33.52
N ALA A 318 -8.40 4.61 -32.81
CA ALA A 318 -8.13 3.23 -33.21
C ALA A 318 -9.30 2.34 -32.77
N PRO A 319 -9.89 1.51 -33.66
CA PRO A 319 -10.79 0.46 -33.22
C PRO A 319 -10.05 -0.39 -32.18
N LEU A 320 -10.75 -0.78 -31.12
CA LEU A 320 -10.25 -1.66 -30.03
C LEU A 320 -9.74 -2.97 -30.67
N GLU A 321 -8.50 -3.00 -31.13
CA GLU A 321 -7.83 -4.26 -31.40
C GLU A 321 -7.54 -4.88 -30.02
N LEU A 322 -8.14 -6.03 -29.79
CA LEU A 322 -7.92 -6.86 -28.60
C LEU A 322 -6.40 -7.10 -28.50
N ILE A 323 -5.78 -6.52 -27.48
CA ILE A 323 -4.39 -6.83 -27.16
C ILE A 323 -4.43 -8.24 -26.59
N ASP A 324 -3.88 -9.19 -27.35
CA ASP A 324 -3.73 -10.57 -26.92
C ASP A 324 -2.67 -10.64 -25.81
N PHE A 325 -3.13 -10.87 -24.59
CA PHE A 325 -2.29 -11.10 -23.39
C PHE A 325 -1.98 -12.60 -23.19
N SER A 326 -2.11 -13.44 -24.21
CA SER A 326 -1.93 -14.89 -24.11
C SER A 326 -0.50 -15.35 -23.83
N GLU A 327 0.48 -14.46 -23.74
CA GLU A 327 1.81 -14.74 -23.23
C GLU A 327 1.99 -14.15 -21.81
N GLU A 328 1.13 -14.52 -20.87
CA GLU A 328 1.42 -14.40 -19.45
C GLU A 328 2.44 -15.49 -19.07
N GLU A 329 3.66 -15.09 -18.80
CA GLU A 329 4.52 -15.91 -17.95
C GLU A 329 3.82 -16.06 -16.61
N ASP A 330 3.36 -17.25 -16.30
CA ASP A 330 2.75 -17.67 -15.04
C ASP A 330 3.53 -17.11 -13.84
N CYS A 331 2.96 -16.12 -13.19
CA CYS A 331 3.49 -15.66 -11.90
C CYS A 331 3.13 -16.71 -10.84
N GLU A 332 4.10 -17.55 -10.46
CA GLU A 332 3.92 -18.59 -9.44
C GLU A 332 3.49 -18.02 -8.07
N ALA A 333 3.77 -16.74 -7.80
CA ALA A 333 3.39 -16.07 -6.55
C ALA A 333 1.87 -15.80 -6.42
N CYS A 334 1.09 -15.96 -7.49
CA CYS A 334 -0.37 -15.78 -7.47
C CYS A 334 -1.15 -17.12 -7.37
N LYS A 335 -0.44 -18.24 -7.19
CA LYS A 335 -1.04 -19.59 -7.10
C LYS A 335 -1.11 -20.14 -5.66
N LEU A 336 -0.88 -19.31 -4.65
CA LEU A 336 -1.05 -19.68 -3.24
C LEU A 336 -2.32 -19.05 -2.68
#